data_0c629dbc4d525d5cb6d8489043fd752c
#
_entry.id   0c629dbc4d525d5cb6d8489043fd752c
#
_cell.length_a   1.000
_cell.length_b   1.000
_cell.length_c   1.000
_cell.angle_alpha   90.00
_cell.angle_beta   90.00
_cell.angle_gamma   90.00
#
_symmetry.space_group_name_H-M   'P 1'
#
loop_
_entity.id
_entity.type
_entity.pdbx_description
1 polymer ?
#
loop_
_entity_poly.entity_id
_entity_poly.type
_entity_poly.pdbx_seq_one_letter_code
_entity_poly.pdbx_strand_id
1 'polypeptide(L)'
;FIPHIGCPNMCSFCNQRTISGTQKAPSAFEVREICRKAFSEVSSRSETEIAFFGGSFTAIDRSYMLELLQAVQEFIGDDGFKGIRISTRPDCINSEILDLLKKYKVTSIELGAQSMCNHVLLANDRGHTAEDVENAGRLIRAFGFELGLQMMIGLYKSTPDDELRTFDKIMSIKPDTLRIYPVVILKGTRLGELYESGEYEPFDFRKAVELCSLFMEKSEENGVRVIKAGLHASEFVE
;
A
#
# COMPACT_ATOMS: atom_id res chain seq x y z
N PHE A 1 10.33 -6.30 -3.77
CA PHE A 1 9.60 -5.18 -4.36
C PHE A 1 9.24 -5.48 -5.82
N ILE A 2 8.01 -5.16 -6.27
CA ILE A 2 7.47 -5.47 -7.61
C ILE A 2 7.05 -4.14 -8.26
N PRO A 3 7.96 -3.42 -8.96
CA PRO A 3 7.69 -2.06 -9.43
C PRO A 3 6.69 -2.03 -10.58
N HIS A 4 5.64 -1.21 -10.47
CA HIS A 4 4.62 -0.91 -11.49
C HIS A 4 3.89 -2.09 -12.15
N ILE A 5 4.19 -3.33 -11.80
CA ILE A 5 3.52 -4.48 -12.39
C ILE A 5 2.12 -4.61 -11.74
N GLY A 6 1.12 -4.92 -12.56
CA GLY A 6 -0.27 -5.02 -12.13
C GLY A 6 -0.99 -3.69 -11.93
N CYS A 7 -0.33 -2.53 -12.13
CA CYS A 7 -1.03 -1.25 -12.07
C CYS A 7 -1.69 -0.93 -13.42
N PRO A 8 -3.03 -0.95 -13.53
CA PRO A 8 -3.72 -0.64 -14.79
C PRO A 8 -3.66 0.85 -15.13
N ASN A 9 -3.44 1.71 -14.14
CA ASN A 9 -3.37 3.16 -14.28
C ASN A 9 -2.04 3.69 -13.75
N MET A 10 -1.56 4.78 -14.36
CA MET A 10 -0.44 5.56 -13.86
C MET A 10 -0.98 6.68 -12.96
N CYS A 11 -0.95 6.47 -11.64
CA CYS A 11 -1.38 7.49 -10.69
C CYS A 11 -0.50 8.75 -10.83
N SER A 12 -1.11 9.93 -10.71
CA SER A 12 -0.44 11.23 -10.93
C SER A 12 0.85 11.43 -10.13
N PHE A 13 0.94 10.83 -8.94
CA PHE A 13 2.02 11.00 -7.96
C PHE A 13 3.04 9.85 -7.96
N CYS A 14 2.87 8.82 -8.80
CA CYS A 14 3.59 7.57 -8.58
C CYS A 14 4.66 7.31 -9.65
N ASN A 15 5.90 7.14 -9.20
CA ASN A 15 6.97 6.54 -9.97
C ASN A 15 7.73 5.54 -9.09
N GLN A 16 7.27 4.29 -9.08
CA GLN A 16 7.84 3.26 -8.20
C GLN A 16 9.28 2.91 -8.54
N ARG A 17 9.73 3.10 -9.78
CA ARG A 17 11.13 2.86 -10.17
C ARG A 17 12.04 3.89 -9.51
N THR A 18 11.63 5.16 -9.49
CA THR A 18 12.36 6.22 -8.79
C THR A 18 12.34 6.02 -7.28
N ILE A 19 11.16 5.71 -6.69
CA ILE A 19 11.02 5.55 -5.24
C ILE A 19 11.86 4.37 -4.70
N SER A 20 11.94 3.26 -5.45
CA SER A 20 12.57 2.02 -4.97
C SER A 20 13.97 1.78 -5.51
N GLY A 21 14.38 2.50 -6.55
CA GLY A 21 15.59 2.20 -7.32
C GLY A 21 15.51 0.87 -8.11
N THR A 22 14.41 0.12 -7.98
CA THR A 22 14.23 -1.20 -8.59
C THR A 22 13.66 -1.06 -9.99
N GLN A 23 14.38 -1.53 -10.99
CA GLN A 23 13.99 -1.41 -12.40
C GLN A 23 13.28 -2.66 -12.94
N LYS A 24 13.52 -3.82 -12.31
CA LYS A 24 13.05 -5.13 -12.77
C LYS A 24 12.29 -5.87 -11.67
N ALA A 25 11.20 -6.53 -12.04
CA ALA A 25 10.49 -7.42 -11.14
C ALA A 25 11.34 -8.66 -10.82
N PRO A 26 11.33 -9.13 -9.56
CA PRO A 26 12.14 -10.28 -9.16
C PRO A 26 11.58 -11.58 -9.74
N SER A 27 12.45 -12.49 -10.11
CA SER A 27 12.07 -13.88 -10.39
C SER A 27 11.75 -14.65 -9.10
N ALA A 28 11.04 -15.77 -9.22
CA ALA A 28 10.79 -16.67 -8.09
C ALA A 28 12.08 -17.16 -7.44
N PHE A 29 13.15 -17.34 -8.22
CA PHE A 29 14.46 -17.70 -7.70
C PHE A 29 15.05 -16.60 -6.82
N GLU A 30 15.06 -15.35 -7.28
CA GLU A 30 15.56 -14.22 -6.51
C GLU A 30 14.78 -14.01 -5.22
N VAL A 31 13.44 -14.17 -5.27
CA VAL A 31 12.58 -14.10 -4.07
C VAL A 31 12.95 -15.19 -3.07
N ARG A 32 13.17 -16.43 -3.54
CA ARG A 32 13.58 -17.53 -2.66
C ARG A 32 14.93 -17.27 -1.99
N GLU A 33 15.91 -16.73 -2.74
CA GLU A 33 17.22 -16.39 -2.16
C GLU A 33 17.13 -15.28 -1.11
N ILE A 34 16.30 -14.24 -1.36
CA ILE A 34 16.04 -13.19 -0.38
C ILE A 34 15.41 -13.78 0.90
N CYS A 35 14.40 -14.63 0.74
CA CYS A 35 13.74 -15.29 1.89
C CYS A 35 14.68 -16.21 2.64
N ARG A 36 15.55 -16.96 1.94
CA ARG A 36 16.55 -17.84 2.58
C ARG A 36 17.54 -17.04 3.42
N LYS A 37 18.03 -15.92 2.90
CA LYS A 37 18.89 -15.01 3.65
C LYS A 37 18.16 -14.47 4.88
N ALA A 38 16.98 -13.90 4.70
CA ALA A 38 16.17 -13.36 5.80
C ALA A 38 15.85 -14.44 6.86
N PHE A 39 15.57 -15.66 6.44
CA PHE A 39 15.29 -16.79 7.33
C PHE A 39 16.46 -17.11 8.27
N SER A 40 17.69 -16.93 7.81
CA SER A 40 18.89 -17.12 8.64
C SER A 40 19.21 -15.94 9.57
N GLU A 41 18.74 -14.74 9.22
CA GLU A 41 19.09 -13.50 9.94
C GLU A 41 18.01 -13.06 10.94
N VAL A 42 16.72 -13.37 10.67
CA VAL A 42 15.58 -12.93 11.49
C VAL A 42 15.37 -13.90 12.66
N SER A 43 15.47 -13.40 13.89
CA SER A 43 15.23 -14.18 15.11
C SER A 43 13.75 -14.38 15.43
N SER A 44 12.89 -13.34 15.21
CA SER A 44 11.45 -13.39 15.53
C SER A 44 10.63 -13.75 14.30
N ARG A 45 10.87 -14.92 13.69
CA ARG A 45 10.22 -15.34 12.45
C ARG A 45 8.69 -15.47 12.59
N SER A 46 8.21 -15.97 13.72
CA SER A 46 6.77 -16.13 13.99
C SER A 46 6.00 -14.78 14.07
N GLU A 47 6.71 -13.67 14.24
CA GLU A 47 6.14 -12.30 14.25
C GLU A 47 6.39 -11.55 12.93
N THR A 48 7.17 -12.14 12.03
CA THR A 48 7.61 -11.51 10.77
C THR A 48 6.83 -12.06 9.59
N GLU A 49 6.42 -11.17 8.69
CA GLU A 49 5.74 -11.52 7.43
C GLU A 49 6.64 -11.29 6.23
N ILE A 50 6.52 -12.14 5.22
CA ILE A 50 7.11 -11.90 3.90
C ILE A 50 6.21 -10.93 3.16
N ALA A 51 6.72 -9.77 2.75
CA ALA A 51 5.92 -8.72 2.14
C ALA A 51 6.16 -8.56 0.64
N PHE A 52 5.10 -8.62 -0.16
CA PHE A 52 5.10 -8.24 -1.57
C PHE A 52 4.50 -6.85 -1.76
N PHE A 53 5.37 -5.87 -2.02
CA PHE A 53 5.00 -4.48 -2.23
C PHE A 53 5.41 -3.97 -3.60
N GLY A 54 4.82 -2.86 -4.01
CA GLY A 54 5.14 -2.13 -5.24
C GLY A 54 3.89 -1.84 -6.05
N GLY A 55 3.65 -2.60 -7.11
CA GLY A 55 2.42 -2.51 -7.91
C GLY A 55 1.22 -3.13 -7.21
N SER A 56 0.19 -3.45 -7.99
CA SER A 56 -1.01 -4.13 -7.47
C SER A 56 -0.81 -5.63 -7.53
N PHE A 57 -0.46 -6.26 -6.41
CA PHE A 57 -0.08 -7.68 -6.38
C PHE A 57 -1.16 -8.61 -6.97
N THR A 58 -2.44 -8.35 -6.69
CA THR A 58 -3.54 -9.18 -7.19
C THR A 58 -3.92 -8.90 -8.66
N ALA A 59 -3.30 -7.90 -9.28
CA ALA A 59 -3.53 -7.55 -10.69
C ALA A 59 -2.33 -7.86 -11.61
N ILE A 60 -1.26 -8.45 -11.07
CA ILE A 60 -0.16 -8.97 -11.92
C ILE A 60 -0.63 -10.23 -12.66
N ASP A 61 0.16 -10.65 -13.67
CA ASP A 61 -0.11 -11.91 -14.36
C ASP A 61 -0.31 -13.07 -13.38
N ARG A 62 -1.34 -13.88 -13.62
CA ARG A 62 -1.76 -14.94 -12.70
C ARG A 62 -0.67 -15.98 -12.48
N SER A 63 0.03 -16.38 -13.54
CA SER A 63 1.11 -17.37 -13.44
C SER A 63 2.28 -16.84 -12.63
N TYR A 64 2.66 -15.60 -12.88
CA TYR A 64 3.72 -14.93 -12.12
C TYR A 64 3.36 -14.74 -10.64
N MET A 65 2.11 -14.36 -10.33
CA MET A 65 1.64 -14.27 -8.94
C MET A 65 1.76 -15.63 -8.22
N LEU A 66 1.34 -16.70 -8.88
CA LEU A 66 1.43 -18.06 -8.32
C LEU A 66 2.88 -18.51 -8.13
N GLU A 67 3.78 -18.22 -9.06
CA GLU A 67 5.21 -18.50 -8.93
C GLU A 67 5.83 -17.82 -7.71
N LEU A 68 5.50 -16.53 -7.48
CA LEU A 68 5.99 -15.78 -6.32
C LEU A 68 5.43 -16.33 -5.01
N LEU A 69 4.12 -16.61 -4.96
CA LEU A 69 3.48 -17.19 -3.78
C LEU A 69 4.04 -18.57 -3.46
N GLN A 70 4.27 -19.41 -4.48
CA GLN A 70 4.85 -20.75 -4.32
C GLN A 70 6.30 -20.70 -3.84
N ALA A 71 7.07 -19.73 -4.33
CA ALA A 71 8.51 -19.60 -3.99
C ALA A 71 8.77 -19.38 -2.49
N VAL A 72 7.79 -18.86 -1.75
CA VAL A 72 7.95 -18.52 -0.33
C VAL A 72 7.32 -19.53 0.62
N GLN A 73 6.61 -20.56 0.11
CA GLN A 73 5.88 -21.51 0.97
C GLN A 73 6.78 -22.30 1.92
N GLU A 74 8.00 -22.62 1.49
CA GLU A 74 8.97 -23.36 2.32
C GLU A 74 9.45 -22.57 3.57
N PHE A 75 9.25 -21.25 3.59
CA PHE A 75 9.65 -20.36 4.69
C PHE A 75 8.51 -20.03 5.66
N ILE A 76 7.29 -20.56 5.45
CA ILE A 76 6.08 -20.23 6.22
C ILE A 76 5.57 -21.45 6.97
N GLY A 77 5.44 -21.37 8.28
CA GLY A 77 4.93 -22.46 9.13
C GLY A 77 5.33 -22.28 10.58
N ASP A 78 5.21 -23.34 11.36
CA ASP A 78 5.40 -23.29 12.82
C ASP A 78 6.78 -22.76 13.25
N ASP A 79 7.83 -23.15 12.53
CA ASP A 79 9.21 -22.66 12.75
C ASP A 79 9.61 -21.54 11.76
N GLY A 80 8.69 -21.08 10.95
CA GLY A 80 8.91 -20.13 9.86
C GLY A 80 8.34 -18.74 10.11
N PHE A 81 8.25 -17.98 9.02
CA PHE A 81 7.58 -16.69 9.01
C PHE A 81 6.08 -16.86 9.25
N LYS A 82 5.45 -15.84 9.86
CA LYS A 82 4.02 -15.79 10.20
C LYS A 82 3.10 -16.02 8.99
N GLY A 83 3.50 -15.49 7.83
CA GLY A 83 2.71 -15.53 6.61
C GLY A 83 3.17 -14.52 5.58
N ILE A 84 2.27 -14.17 4.69
CA ILE A 84 2.52 -13.23 3.60
C ILE A 84 1.65 -11.99 3.77
N ARG A 85 2.27 -10.81 3.60
CA ARG A 85 1.61 -9.51 3.47
C ARG A 85 1.70 -9.02 2.03
N ILE A 86 0.59 -8.58 1.47
CA ILE A 86 0.55 -8.04 0.11
C ILE A 86 -0.01 -6.62 0.11
N SER A 87 0.39 -5.82 -0.89
CA SER A 87 -0.23 -4.51 -1.18
C SER A 87 -0.90 -4.55 -2.53
N THR A 88 -2.13 -4.06 -2.60
CA THR A 88 -2.90 -4.05 -3.84
C THR A 88 -3.93 -2.92 -3.91
N ARG A 89 -4.61 -2.82 -5.06
CA ARG A 89 -5.71 -1.88 -5.30
C ARG A 89 -7.04 -2.48 -4.81
N PRO A 90 -7.98 -1.64 -4.33
CA PRO A 90 -9.28 -2.13 -3.89
C PRO A 90 -10.12 -2.76 -5.00
N ASP A 91 -10.08 -2.22 -6.22
CA ASP A 91 -10.80 -2.72 -7.40
C ASP A 91 -10.24 -4.06 -7.95
N CYS A 92 -9.15 -4.59 -7.36
CA CYS A 92 -8.55 -5.88 -7.72
C CYS A 92 -8.78 -6.96 -6.64
N ILE A 93 -9.80 -6.80 -5.80
CA ILE A 93 -10.21 -7.75 -4.75
C ILE A 93 -11.57 -8.34 -5.10
N ASN A 94 -11.67 -9.66 -5.05
CA ASN A 94 -12.90 -10.44 -5.15
C ASN A 94 -12.75 -11.76 -4.38
N SER A 95 -13.84 -12.50 -4.22
CA SER A 95 -13.86 -13.73 -3.43
C SER A 95 -12.90 -14.79 -3.98
N GLU A 96 -12.80 -14.96 -5.31
CA GLU A 96 -11.91 -15.95 -5.93
C GLU A 96 -10.44 -15.67 -5.59
N ILE A 97 -10.03 -14.38 -5.69
CA ILE A 97 -8.66 -13.99 -5.37
C ILE A 97 -8.37 -14.18 -3.87
N LEU A 98 -9.33 -13.89 -2.99
CA LEU A 98 -9.16 -14.07 -1.55
C LEU A 98 -9.05 -15.54 -1.16
N ASP A 99 -9.83 -16.44 -1.77
CA ASP A 99 -9.71 -17.89 -1.57
C ASP A 99 -8.31 -18.37 -1.99
N LEU A 100 -7.82 -17.88 -3.12
CA LEU A 100 -6.48 -18.20 -3.58
C LEU A 100 -5.41 -17.71 -2.59
N LEU A 101 -5.48 -16.45 -2.17
CA LEU A 101 -4.52 -15.87 -1.23
C LEU A 101 -4.50 -16.64 0.10
N LYS A 102 -5.67 -17.07 0.58
CA LYS A 102 -5.80 -17.87 1.79
C LYS A 102 -5.10 -19.23 1.65
N LYS A 103 -5.27 -19.89 0.49
CA LYS A 103 -4.58 -21.15 0.18
C LYS A 103 -3.06 -21.03 0.25
N TYR A 104 -2.52 -19.87 -0.12
CA TYR A 104 -1.08 -19.58 -0.10
C TYR A 104 -0.60 -18.89 1.18
N LYS A 105 -1.37 -18.98 2.28
CA LYS A 105 -1.00 -18.45 3.60
C LYS A 105 -0.72 -16.94 3.62
N VAL A 106 -1.42 -16.17 2.78
CA VAL A 106 -1.49 -14.73 2.97
C VAL A 106 -2.22 -14.45 4.28
N THR A 107 -1.67 -13.58 5.09
CA THR A 107 -2.20 -13.20 6.41
C THR A 107 -2.72 -11.79 6.43
N SER A 108 -2.10 -10.91 5.64
CA SER A 108 -2.39 -9.47 5.67
C SER A 108 -2.51 -8.89 4.26
N ILE A 109 -3.52 -8.05 4.05
CA ILE A 109 -3.77 -7.36 2.77
C ILE A 109 -3.84 -5.86 3.03
N GLU A 110 -2.94 -5.09 2.39
CA GLU A 110 -2.94 -3.64 2.43
C GLU A 110 -3.57 -3.06 1.16
N LEU A 111 -4.62 -2.26 1.33
CA LEU A 111 -5.27 -1.56 0.22
C LEU A 111 -4.75 -0.13 0.09
N GLY A 112 -4.32 0.22 -1.11
CA GLY A 112 -3.98 1.59 -1.46
C GLY A 112 -5.23 2.46 -1.66
N ALA A 113 -5.91 2.87 -0.61
CA ALA A 113 -7.06 3.77 -0.67
C ALA A 113 -6.65 5.16 -1.18
N GLN A 114 -5.60 5.71 -0.62
CA GLN A 114 -5.01 7.02 -0.84
C GLN A 114 -5.92 8.18 -0.43
N SER A 115 -7.17 8.21 -0.86
CA SER A 115 -8.24 9.12 -0.43
C SER A 115 -9.58 8.38 -0.39
N MET A 116 -10.53 8.91 0.36
CA MET A 116 -11.93 8.48 0.37
C MET A 116 -12.87 9.55 -0.20
N CYS A 117 -12.32 10.51 -0.95
CA CYS A 117 -13.02 11.55 -1.68
C CYS A 117 -12.88 11.29 -3.19
N ASN A 118 -13.98 10.95 -3.86
CA ASN A 118 -13.97 10.52 -5.26
C ASN A 118 -13.41 11.56 -6.22
N HIS A 119 -13.63 12.86 -5.97
CA HIS A 119 -13.04 13.93 -6.80
C HIS A 119 -11.52 13.97 -6.70
N VAL A 120 -10.95 13.68 -5.52
CA VAL A 120 -9.50 13.57 -5.31
C VAL A 120 -8.95 12.34 -6.01
N LEU A 121 -9.62 11.19 -5.86
CA LEU A 121 -9.23 9.96 -6.54
C LEU A 121 -9.22 10.12 -8.06
N LEU A 122 -10.27 10.75 -8.62
CA LEU A 122 -10.36 11.05 -10.05
C LEU A 122 -9.25 12.01 -10.53
N ALA A 123 -9.00 13.09 -9.78
CA ALA A 123 -7.98 14.07 -10.11
C ALA A 123 -6.55 13.48 -10.13
N ASN A 124 -6.34 12.38 -9.41
CA ASN A 124 -5.06 11.69 -9.30
C ASN A 124 -4.97 10.37 -10.08
N ASP A 125 -5.86 10.13 -11.04
CA ASP A 125 -5.86 8.96 -11.93
C ASP A 125 -5.87 7.61 -11.18
N ARG A 126 -6.57 7.56 -10.01
CA ARG A 126 -6.59 6.34 -9.21
C ARG A 126 -7.38 5.20 -9.85
N GLY A 127 -8.42 5.51 -10.62
CA GLY A 127 -9.24 4.55 -11.35
C GLY A 127 -10.13 3.65 -10.47
N HIS A 128 -10.20 3.90 -9.16
CA HIS A 128 -11.14 3.29 -8.23
C HIS A 128 -11.87 4.36 -7.42
N THR A 129 -12.92 4.00 -6.74
CA THR A 129 -13.77 4.86 -5.91
C THR A 129 -13.60 4.58 -4.42
N ALA A 130 -14.13 5.46 -3.57
CA ALA A 130 -14.20 5.21 -2.13
C ALA A 130 -15.07 3.98 -1.81
N GLU A 131 -16.12 3.73 -2.59
CA GLU A 131 -16.97 2.55 -2.43
C GLU A 131 -16.21 1.24 -2.72
N ASP A 132 -15.30 1.23 -3.70
CA ASP A 132 -14.43 0.08 -3.96
C ASP A 132 -13.55 -0.24 -2.74
N VAL A 133 -13.04 0.78 -2.05
CA VAL A 133 -12.27 0.61 -0.81
C VAL A 133 -13.13 0.01 0.30
N GLU A 134 -14.35 0.53 0.50
CA GLU A 134 -15.27 0.05 1.52
C GLU A 134 -15.68 -1.42 1.26
N ASN A 135 -15.99 -1.75 0.00
CA ASN A 135 -16.39 -3.09 -0.41
C ASN A 135 -15.23 -4.09 -0.26
N ALA A 136 -14.04 -3.74 -0.77
CA ALA A 136 -12.85 -4.57 -0.63
C ALA A 136 -12.46 -4.78 0.84
N GLY A 137 -12.46 -3.72 1.66
CA GLY A 137 -12.16 -3.81 3.07
C GLY A 137 -13.10 -4.73 3.83
N ARG A 138 -14.41 -4.62 3.56
CA ARG A 138 -15.43 -5.51 4.14
C ARG A 138 -15.21 -6.96 3.73
N LEU A 139 -14.89 -7.20 2.48
CA LEU A 139 -14.67 -8.55 1.95
C LEU A 139 -13.39 -9.19 2.55
N ILE A 140 -12.28 -8.44 2.62
CA ILE A 140 -11.02 -8.89 3.23
C ILE A 140 -11.23 -9.32 4.67
N ARG A 141 -11.95 -8.52 5.47
CA ARG A 141 -12.26 -8.85 6.86
C ARG A 141 -13.16 -10.08 6.98
N ALA A 142 -14.18 -10.19 6.12
CA ALA A 142 -15.08 -11.35 6.10
C ALA A 142 -14.33 -12.67 5.82
N PHE A 143 -13.24 -12.62 5.05
CA PHE A 143 -12.36 -13.77 4.79
C PHE A 143 -11.34 -14.03 5.91
N GLY A 144 -11.25 -13.16 6.92
CA GLY A 144 -10.39 -13.32 8.09
C GLY A 144 -8.93 -12.91 7.89
N PHE A 145 -8.65 -12.04 6.91
CA PHE A 145 -7.33 -11.41 6.76
C PHE A 145 -7.19 -10.18 7.66
N GLU A 146 -5.95 -9.88 8.06
CA GLU A 146 -5.59 -8.58 8.60
C GLU A 146 -5.73 -7.52 7.50
N LEU A 147 -6.51 -6.47 7.74
CA LEU A 147 -6.74 -5.38 6.82
C LEU A 147 -5.81 -4.21 7.11
N GLY A 148 -4.94 -3.87 6.18
CA GLY A 148 -4.20 -2.61 6.18
C GLY A 148 -4.83 -1.60 5.22
N LEU A 149 -4.84 -0.33 5.58
CA LEU A 149 -5.19 0.76 4.65
C LEU A 149 -4.03 1.73 4.51
N GLN A 150 -3.91 2.32 3.32
CA GLN A 150 -2.92 3.37 3.06
C GLN A 150 -3.66 4.63 2.63
N MET A 151 -3.35 5.76 3.27
CA MET A 151 -3.82 7.07 2.87
C MET A 151 -2.67 8.01 2.52
N MET A 152 -2.94 8.98 1.69
CA MET A 152 -2.01 10.07 1.36
C MET A 152 -2.57 11.40 1.83
N ILE A 153 -1.69 12.32 2.20
CA ILE A 153 -2.02 13.69 2.61
C ILE A 153 -1.50 14.66 1.57
N GLY A 154 -2.35 15.57 1.11
CA GLY A 154 -1.97 16.64 0.18
C GLY A 154 -1.98 16.22 -1.28
N LEU A 155 -2.81 15.27 -1.69
CA LEU A 155 -3.01 14.92 -3.10
C LEU A 155 -3.56 16.11 -3.92
N TYR A 156 -3.30 16.12 -5.22
CA TYR A 156 -3.85 17.15 -6.12
C TYR A 156 -5.37 17.26 -5.95
N LYS A 157 -5.87 18.51 -5.85
CA LYS A 157 -7.27 18.84 -5.55
C LYS A 157 -7.80 18.37 -4.19
N SER A 158 -6.95 17.90 -3.29
CA SER A 158 -7.36 17.63 -1.91
C SER A 158 -7.31 18.88 -1.05
N THR A 159 -8.24 18.98 -0.13
CA THR A 159 -8.31 20.03 0.90
C THR A 159 -8.09 19.42 2.28
N PRO A 160 -7.77 20.21 3.32
CA PRO A 160 -7.72 19.71 4.70
C PRO A 160 -9.00 19.00 5.16
N ASP A 161 -10.16 19.46 4.71
CA ASP A 161 -11.45 18.82 5.01
C ASP A 161 -11.60 17.47 4.31
N ASP A 162 -11.02 17.30 3.12
CA ASP A 162 -10.99 16.02 2.42
C ASP A 162 -10.09 15.02 3.13
N GLU A 163 -8.98 15.48 3.71
CA GLU A 163 -8.09 14.62 4.52
C GLU A 163 -8.80 14.12 5.80
N LEU A 164 -9.49 15.02 6.50
CA LEU A 164 -10.29 14.66 7.67
C LEU A 164 -11.39 13.66 7.30
N ARG A 165 -12.13 13.94 6.23
CA ARG A 165 -13.18 13.05 5.73
C ARG A 165 -12.62 11.69 5.29
N THR A 166 -11.45 11.67 4.66
CA THR A 166 -10.75 10.45 4.28
C THR A 166 -10.42 9.63 5.51
N PHE A 167 -9.82 10.26 6.52
CA PHE A 167 -9.46 9.59 7.76
C PHE A 167 -10.70 9.00 8.47
N ASP A 168 -11.76 9.78 8.63
CA ASP A 168 -13.00 9.33 9.32
C ASP A 168 -13.63 8.13 8.59
N LYS A 169 -13.65 8.14 7.25
CA LYS A 169 -14.15 7.01 6.47
C LYS A 169 -13.25 5.77 6.62
N ILE A 170 -11.92 5.95 6.62
CA ILE A 170 -10.97 4.86 6.88
C ILE A 170 -11.22 4.25 8.25
N MET A 171 -11.39 5.05 9.30
CA MET A 171 -11.68 4.57 10.65
C MET A 171 -13.01 3.80 10.71
N SER A 172 -14.02 4.21 9.92
CA SER A 172 -15.31 3.50 9.85
C SER A 172 -15.19 2.07 9.27
N ILE A 173 -14.18 1.81 8.42
CA ILE A 173 -13.88 0.48 7.89
C ILE A 173 -13.22 -0.42 8.95
N LYS A 174 -12.65 0.19 10.01
CA LYS A 174 -11.94 -0.47 11.12
C LYS A 174 -10.75 -1.32 10.61
N PRO A 175 -9.76 -0.73 9.96
CA PRO A 175 -8.56 -1.47 9.58
C PRO A 175 -7.76 -1.88 10.82
N ASP A 176 -6.95 -2.93 10.69
CA ASP A 176 -6.01 -3.35 11.75
C ASP A 176 -4.75 -2.49 11.73
N THR A 177 -4.35 -2.03 10.54
CA THR A 177 -3.17 -1.19 10.35
C THR A 177 -3.42 -0.04 9.38
N LEU A 178 -2.70 1.07 9.59
CA LEU A 178 -2.73 2.24 8.73
C LEU A 178 -1.32 2.68 8.34
N ARG A 179 -1.17 3.12 7.07
CA ARG A 179 -0.01 3.88 6.59
C ARG A 179 -0.46 5.27 6.17
N ILE A 180 0.29 6.28 6.59
CA ILE A 180 0.01 7.70 6.32
C ILE A 180 1.19 8.26 5.51
N TYR A 181 0.94 8.65 4.27
CA TYR A 181 1.96 9.16 3.37
C TYR A 181 1.69 10.62 2.96
N PRO A 182 2.37 11.61 3.53
CA PRO A 182 2.42 12.93 2.93
C PRO A 182 2.93 12.83 1.49
N VAL A 183 2.33 13.61 0.61
CA VAL A 183 2.75 13.65 -0.80
C VAL A 183 4.17 14.18 -0.90
N VAL A 184 5.00 13.50 -1.70
CA VAL A 184 6.30 13.98 -2.17
C VAL A 184 6.23 14.14 -3.68
N ILE A 185 6.66 15.29 -4.17
CA ILE A 185 6.65 15.58 -5.60
C ILE A 185 7.84 14.91 -6.27
N LEU A 186 7.56 14.02 -7.20
CA LEU A 186 8.58 13.30 -7.94
C LEU A 186 8.69 13.82 -9.37
N LYS A 187 9.90 14.08 -9.84
CA LYS A 187 10.17 14.43 -11.24
C LYS A 187 9.71 13.31 -12.18
N GLY A 188 9.16 13.67 -13.32
CA GLY A 188 8.67 12.72 -14.32
C GLY A 188 7.35 12.05 -13.94
N THR A 189 6.62 12.62 -12.98
CA THR A 189 5.23 12.28 -12.70
C THR A 189 4.31 13.41 -13.13
N ARG A 190 3.04 13.11 -13.42
CA ARG A 190 2.04 14.15 -13.73
C ARG A 190 1.90 15.15 -12.58
N LEU A 191 2.01 14.72 -11.34
CA LEU A 191 1.97 15.62 -10.18
C LEU A 191 3.17 16.57 -10.18
N GLY A 192 4.35 16.11 -10.60
CA GLY A 192 5.54 16.95 -10.78
C GLY A 192 5.33 18.01 -11.86
N GLU A 193 4.73 17.65 -12.99
CA GLU A 193 4.39 18.57 -14.07
C GLU A 193 3.37 19.64 -13.62
N LEU A 194 2.33 19.25 -12.87
CA LEU A 194 1.34 20.17 -12.30
C LEU A 194 1.97 21.13 -11.29
N TYR A 195 2.96 20.69 -10.54
CA TYR A 195 3.70 21.54 -9.63
C TYR A 195 4.59 22.53 -10.39
N GLU A 196 5.33 22.09 -11.40
CA GLU A 196 6.19 22.93 -12.22
C GLU A 196 5.39 23.99 -13.01
N SER A 197 4.15 23.66 -13.44
CA SER A 197 3.25 24.60 -14.11
C SER A 197 2.54 25.58 -13.16
N GLY A 198 2.61 25.37 -11.85
CA GLY A 198 1.91 26.15 -10.85
C GLY A 198 0.42 25.81 -10.68
N GLU A 199 -0.04 24.71 -11.30
CA GLU A 199 -1.43 24.22 -11.15
C GLU A 199 -1.66 23.43 -9.85
N TYR A 200 -0.59 22.96 -9.23
CA TYR A 200 -0.62 22.25 -7.95
C TYR A 200 0.35 22.89 -6.96
N GLU A 201 -0.16 23.21 -5.79
CA GLU A 201 0.61 23.66 -4.62
C GLU A 201 0.43 22.60 -3.51
N PRO A 202 1.52 21.98 -3.03
CA PRO A 202 1.44 21.00 -1.94
C PRO A 202 1.10 21.72 -0.63
N PHE A 203 0.55 20.99 0.33
CA PHE A 203 0.46 21.49 1.69
C PHE A 203 1.85 21.86 2.20
N ASP A 204 1.94 22.99 2.91
CA ASP A 204 3.18 23.33 3.58
C ASP A 204 3.58 22.25 4.60
N PHE A 205 4.87 22.18 4.91
CA PHE A 205 5.43 21.14 5.78
C PHE A 205 4.75 21.11 7.16
N ARG A 206 4.45 22.28 7.74
CA ARG A 206 3.79 22.39 9.05
C ARG A 206 2.40 21.77 8.99
N LYS A 207 1.61 22.10 7.98
CA LYS A 207 0.27 21.54 7.78
C LYS A 207 0.28 20.03 7.60
N ALA A 208 1.21 19.51 6.80
CA ALA A 208 1.38 18.08 6.62
C ALA A 208 1.72 17.37 7.95
N VAL A 209 2.61 17.94 8.76
CA VAL A 209 2.98 17.41 10.08
C VAL A 209 1.80 17.46 11.06
N GLU A 210 1.04 18.58 11.10
CA GLU A 210 -0.14 18.73 11.94
C GLU A 210 -1.19 17.63 11.62
N LEU A 211 -1.49 17.41 10.35
CA LEU A 211 -2.44 16.37 9.93
C LEU A 211 -1.92 14.96 10.24
N CYS A 212 -0.64 14.68 9.98
CA CYS A 212 -0.03 13.40 10.34
C CYS A 212 -0.14 13.12 11.85
N SER A 213 0.22 14.10 12.68
CA SER A 213 0.16 13.97 14.14
C SER A 213 -1.25 13.71 14.61
N LEU A 214 -2.22 14.48 14.11
CA LEU A 214 -3.64 14.30 14.42
C LEU A 214 -4.13 12.90 14.05
N PHE A 215 -3.77 12.41 12.84
CA PHE A 215 -4.21 11.08 12.39
C PHE A 215 -3.52 9.95 13.14
N MET A 216 -2.29 10.13 13.58
CA MET A 216 -1.61 9.15 14.43
C MET A 216 -2.29 9.04 15.80
N GLU A 217 -2.54 10.17 16.46
CA GLU A 217 -3.24 10.23 17.75
C GLU A 217 -4.64 9.59 17.66
N LYS A 218 -5.44 10.02 16.68
CA LYS A 218 -6.79 9.46 16.46
C LYS A 218 -6.78 7.98 16.06
N SER A 219 -5.75 7.50 15.37
CA SER A 219 -5.63 6.07 15.07
C SER A 219 -5.42 5.25 16.33
N GLU A 220 -4.57 5.72 17.25
CA GLU A 220 -4.34 5.08 18.55
C GLU A 220 -5.64 5.03 19.38
N GLU A 221 -6.38 6.15 19.44
CA GLU A 221 -7.68 6.22 20.10
C GLU A 221 -8.71 5.22 19.53
N ASN A 222 -8.65 4.94 18.24
CA ASN A 222 -9.50 3.96 17.56
C ASN A 222 -8.96 2.52 17.59
N GLY A 223 -7.81 2.28 18.24
CA GLY A 223 -7.17 0.96 18.29
C GLY A 223 -6.56 0.51 16.97
N VAL A 224 -6.28 1.44 16.03
CA VAL A 224 -5.66 1.18 14.75
C VAL A 224 -4.16 1.44 14.82
N ARG A 225 -3.35 0.44 14.51
CA ARG A 225 -1.89 0.57 14.56
C ARG A 225 -1.34 1.29 13.33
N VAL A 226 -0.76 2.47 13.50
CA VAL A 226 -0.02 3.15 12.44
C VAL A 226 1.35 2.47 12.29
N ILE A 227 1.55 1.77 11.19
CA ILE A 227 2.79 1.02 10.91
C ILE A 227 3.80 1.81 10.08
N LYS A 228 3.39 2.94 9.50
CA LYS A 228 4.26 3.86 8.77
C LYS A 228 3.63 5.24 8.71
N ALA A 229 4.41 6.27 9.04
CA ALA A 229 4.11 7.66 8.76
C ALA A 229 5.30 8.28 8.01
N GLY A 230 5.04 8.98 6.90
CA GLY A 230 6.05 9.54 6.03
C GLY A 230 6.73 8.53 5.09
N LEU A 231 7.45 9.05 4.11
CA LEU A 231 8.28 8.25 3.20
C LEU A 231 9.62 7.90 3.85
N HIS A 232 10.22 6.82 3.39
CA HIS A 232 11.58 6.47 3.77
C HIS A 232 12.54 7.45 3.06
N ALA A 233 13.44 8.07 3.80
CA ALA A 233 14.54 8.79 3.19
C ALA A 233 15.38 7.80 2.37
N SER A 234 15.45 8.01 1.07
CA SER A 234 16.30 7.23 0.18
C SER A 234 17.09 8.19 -0.71
N GLU A 235 18.24 7.73 -1.21
CA GLU A 235 19.08 8.49 -2.16
C GLU A 235 18.33 8.86 -3.46
N PHE A 236 17.14 8.29 -3.69
CA PHE A 236 16.31 8.48 -4.87
C PHE A 236 15.18 9.50 -4.68
N VAL A 237 15.05 10.05 -3.46
CA VAL A 237 14.04 11.07 -3.11
C VAL A 237 14.81 12.29 -2.61
N GLU A 238 15.06 13.25 -3.50
CA GLU A 238 15.63 14.57 -3.19
C GLU A 238 14.52 15.54 -2.75
#